data_4e6112cdb076a246c5654a3c377f59c9
#
_entry.id   4e6112cdb076a246c5654a3c377f59c9
#
_cell.length_a   1.000
_cell.length_b   1.000
_cell.length_c   1.000
_cell.angle_alpha   90.00
_cell.angle_beta   90.00
_cell.angle_gamma   90.00
#
_symmetry.space_group_name_H-M   'P 1'
#
loop_
_entity.id
_entity.type
_entity.pdbx_description
1 polymer ?
#
loop_
_entity_poly.entity_id
_entity_poly.type
_entity_poly.pdbx_seq_one_letter_code
_entity_poly.pdbx_strand_id
1 'polypeptide(L)'
;MSEETTKERKRPRQRTRASKNGEAFKKLRVIVLCHEDLVPPDTIEGLSAKEVAPFKTEWDVISTLKKMGHEVSPVGVYNNLGVIGNALIEQKPHIAFNLLEEFHGYPLYDQHVVSYLELMKQPYTGCNPRGLTICRDKALAKMVLAYHRIHIPAFAVFHMNRKVKRSKRLKFPLLVKSISEEG
;
A
#
# COMPACT_ATOMS: atom_id res chain seq x y z
N MET A 1 -35.07 15.80 41.76
CA MET A 1 -33.83 15.03 41.99
C MET A 1 -34.03 13.71 41.30
N SER A 2 -33.47 13.56 40.10
CA SER A 2 -33.52 12.33 39.30
C SER A 2 -32.10 12.11 38.79
N GLU A 3 -31.45 11.09 39.35
CA GLU A 3 -30.08 10.69 38.98
C GLU A 3 -30.10 10.00 37.60
N GLU A 4 -29.42 10.60 36.63
CA GLU A 4 -29.13 9.98 35.35
C GLU A 4 -27.89 9.11 35.45
N THR A 5 -28.11 7.80 35.40
CA THR A 5 -27.05 6.78 35.42
C THR A 5 -26.42 6.68 34.01
N THR A 6 -25.24 7.23 33.86
CA THR A 6 -24.42 7.11 32.65
C THR A 6 -23.92 5.67 32.48
N LYS A 7 -24.50 4.92 31.55
CA LYS A 7 -24.01 3.58 31.19
C LYS A 7 -22.74 3.69 30.32
N GLU A 8 -21.62 3.39 30.91
CA GLU A 8 -20.33 3.21 30.24
C GLU A 8 -20.40 2.09 29.19
N ARG A 9 -20.27 2.45 27.91
CA ARG A 9 -20.15 1.47 26.81
C ARG A 9 -18.78 0.82 26.86
N LYS A 10 -18.70 -0.39 27.35
CA LYS A 10 -17.48 -1.25 27.27
C LYS A 10 -17.09 -1.49 25.82
N ARG A 11 -15.87 -1.05 25.45
CA ARG A 11 -15.26 -1.36 24.15
C ARG A 11 -15.11 -2.87 23.99
N PRO A 12 -15.40 -3.45 22.80
CA PRO A 12 -15.20 -4.86 22.57
C PRO A 12 -13.70 -5.19 22.67
N ARG A 13 -13.37 -6.16 23.52
CA ARG A 13 -12.02 -6.73 23.63
C ARG A 13 -11.60 -7.30 22.27
N GLN A 14 -10.52 -6.77 21.69
CA GLN A 14 -9.82 -7.42 20.58
C GLN A 14 -9.41 -8.83 21.04
N ARG A 15 -10.07 -9.84 20.48
CA ARG A 15 -9.63 -11.23 20.59
C ARG A 15 -8.39 -11.39 19.72
N THR A 16 -7.21 -11.29 20.31
CA THR A 16 -6.01 -11.86 19.73
C THR A 16 -6.24 -13.37 19.59
N ARG A 17 -6.49 -13.84 18.38
CA ARG A 17 -6.44 -15.26 18.05
C ARG A 17 -4.98 -15.71 18.15
N ALA A 18 -4.56 -16.18 19.32
CA ALA A 18 -3.39 -17.01 19.42
C ALA A 18 -3.68 -18.29 18.60
N SER A 19 -2.89 -18.51 17.56
CA SER A 19 -2.90 -19.77 16.80
C SER A 19 -2.58 -20.92 17.77
N LYS A 20 -3.59 -21.70 18.12
CA LYS A 20 -3.39 -23.03 18.67
C LYS A 20 -3.25 -23.94 17.46
N ASN A 21 -2.02 -24.23 17.07
CA ASN A 21 -1.51 -25.48 16.48
C ASN A 21 -0.17 -25.11 15.81
N GLY A 22 0.88 -25.83 16.14
CA GLY A 22 2.20 -25.74 15.50
C GLY A 22 2.18 -26.27 14.06
N GLU A 23 1.29 -25.77 13.21
CA GLU A 23 1.36 -25.99 11.77
C GLU A 23 2.51 -25.15 11.23
N ALA A 24 3.55 -25.82 10.79
CA ALA A 24 4.63 -25.18 10.03
C ALA A 24 4.00 -24.46 8.83
N PHE A 25 4.20 -23.17 8.74
CA PHE A 25 3.71 -22.38 7.61
C PHE A 25 4.21 -23.00 6.30
N LYS A 26 3.29 -23.23 5.35
CA LYS A 26 3.66 -23.77 4.05
C LYS A 26 4.69 -22.82 3.38
N LYS A 27 5.84 -23.35 2.99
CA LYS A 27 6.84 -22.62 2.23
C LYS A 27 6.24 -22.13 0.90
N LEU A 28 6.30 -20.85 0.63
CA LEU A 28 5.80 -20.23 -0.61
C LEU A 28 6.97 -19.74 -1.45
N ARG A 29 6.79 -19.74 -2.77
CA ARG A 29 7.59 -18.93 -3.70
C ARG A 29 6.90 -17.57 -3.83
N VAL A 30 7.62 -16.52 -3.48
CA VAL A 30 7.12 -15.14 -3.45
C VAL A 30 8.02 -14.29 -4.33
N ILE A 31 7.45 -13.63 -5.33
CA ILE A 31 8.15 -12.51 -5.98
C ILE A 31 7.78 -11.22 -5.24
N VAL A 32 8.76 -10.35 -5.04
CA VAL A 32 8.54 -9.02 -4.47
C VAL A 32 8.74 -8.00 -5.57
N LEU A 33 7.66 -7.36 -5.99
CA LEU A 33 7.71 -6.30 -7.01
C LEU A 33 8.07 -4.99 -6.33
N CYS A 34 9.15 -4.36 -6.77
CA CYS A 34 9.61 -3.06 -6.31
C CYS A 34 10.16 -2.24 -7.47
N HIS A 35 10.36 -0.93 -7.27
CA HIS A 35 11.03 -0.11 -8.27
C HIS A 35 12.44 -0.65 -8.53
N GLU A 36 12.93 -0.57 -9.79
CA GLU A 36 14.23 -1.17 -10.15
C GLU A 36 15.39 -0.59 -9.35
N ASP A 37 15.35 0.70 -9.03
CA ASP A 37 16.36 1.38 -8.20
C ASP A 37 16.29 1.03 -6.70
N LEU A 38 15.20 0.39 -6.25
CA LEU A 38 14.97 0.01 -4.86
C LEU A 38 15.19 -1.48 -4.61
N VAL A 39 15.64 -2.24 -5.61
CA VAL A 39 16.03 -3.64 -5.41
C VAL A 39 17.19 -3.71 -4.45
N PRO A 40 17.02 -4.28 -3.24
CA PRO A 40 18.09 -4.28 -2.26
C PRO A 40 19.21 -5.27 -2.63
N PRO A 41 20.42 -5.05 -2.18
CA PRO A 41 21.51 -6.01 -2.30
C PRO A 41 21.23 -7.28 -1.47
N ASP A 42 21.95 -8.35 -1.71
CA ASP A 42 21.79 -9.61 -0.97
C ASP A 42 22.13 -9.49 0.53
N THR A 43 22.97 -8.54 0.90
CA THR A 43 23.33 -8.23 2.29
C THR A 43 23.48 -6.72 2.48
N ILE A 44 23.13 -6.25 3.67
CA ILE A 44 23.36 -4.85 4.09
C ILE A 44 24.51 -4.73 5.09
N GLU A 45 25.26 -5.82 5.31
CA GLU A 45 26.42 -5.79 6.21
C GLU A 45 27.45 -4.78 5.71
N GLY A 46 27.87 -3.88 6.59
CA GLY A 46 28.83 -2.82 6.27
C GLY A 46 28.22 -1.54 5.69
N LEU A 47 26.94 -1.53 5.36
CA LEU A 47 26.27 -0.32 4.91
C LEU A 47 25.81 0.55 6.08
N SER A 48 25.95 1.86 5.94
CA SER A 48 25.42 2.83 6.89
C SER A 48 23.89 2.94 6.79
N ALA A 49 23.24 3.43 7.84
CA ALA A 49 21.80 3.67 7.84
C ALA A 49 21.34 4.60 6.70
N LYS A 50 22.20 5.54 6.27
CA LYS A 50 21.93 6.46 5.15
C LYS A 50 21.93 5.74 3.80
N GLU A 51 22.82 4.76 3.61
CA GLU A 51 22.88 3.96 2.39
C GLU A 51 21.73 2.95 2.29
N VAL A 52 21.25 2.43 3.42
CA VAL A 52 20.11 1.50 3.47
C VAL A 52 18.76 2.22 3.35
N ALA A 53 18.68 3.49 3.77
CA ALA A 53 17.42 4.24 3.84
C ALA A 53 16.60 4.21 2.55
N PRO A 54 17.16 4.32 1.32
CA PRO A 54 16.37 4.34 0.10
C PRO A 54 15.55 3.06 -0.14
N PHE A 55 16.11 1.90 0.14
CA PHE A 55 15.49 0.57 -0.10
C PHE A 55 15.15 -0.19 1.20
N LYS A 56 15.04 0.55 2.29
CA LYS A 56 14.81 -0.07 3.61
C LYS A 56 13.52 -0.87 3.68
N THR A 57 12.45 -0.38 3.09
CA THR A 57 11.15 -1.06 3.06
C THR A 57 11.23 -2.39 2.34
N GLU A 58 11.84 -2.40 1.16
CA GLU A 58 12.02 -3.58 0.33
C GLU A 58 12.91 -4.61 1.06
N TRP A 59 14.01 -4.16 1.64
CA TRP A 59 14.89 -5.00 2.45
C TRP A 59 14.15 -5.62 3.63
N ASP A 60 13.42 -4.83 4.40
CA ASP A 60 12.70 -5.30 5.59
C ASP A 60 11.64 -6.35 5.21
N VAL A 61 10.91 -6.16 4.11
CA VAL A 61 9.93 -7.12 3.60
C VAL A 61 10.62 -8.40 3.14
N ILE A 62 11.62 -8.31 2.24
CA ILE A 62 12.31 -9.45 1.66
C ILE A 62 13.00 -10.28 2.75
N SER A 63 13.74 -9.63 3.65
CA SER A 63 14.43 -10.32 4.74
C SER A 63 13.48 -10.99 5.72
N THR A 64 12.33 -10.36 5.99
CA THR A 64 11.31 -10.94 6.86
C THR A 64 10.66 -12.16 6.22
N LEU A 65 10.28 -12.10 4.95
CA LEU A 65 9.72 -13.23 4.22
C LEU A 65 10.71 -14.40 4.13
N LYS A 66 12.01 -14.12 3.89
CA LYS A 66 13.08 -15.13 3.93
C LYS A 66 13.21 -15.77 5.33
N LYS A 67 13.17 -14.96 6.41
CA LYS A 67 13.20 -15.45 7.81
C LYS A 67 11.98 -16.31 8.15
N MET A 68 10.83 -16.05 7.55
CA MET A 68 9.63 -16.89 7.67
C MET A 68 9.74 -18.21 6.90
N GLY A 69 10.83 -18.47 6.18
CA GLY A 69 11.10 -19.70 5.45
C GLY A 69 10.58 -19.72 4.01
N HIS A 70 10.11 -18.60 3.48
CA HIS A 70 9.68 -18.49 2.09
C HIS A 70 10.87 -18.40 1.13
N GLU A 71 10.65 -18.82 -0.11
CA GLU A 71 11.56 -18.59 -1.23
C GLU A 71 11.19 -17.26 -1.86
N VAL A 72 12.09 -16.27 -1.78
CA VAL A 72 11.77 -14.87 -2.11
C VAL A 72 12.71 -14.35 -3.16
N SER A 73 12.15 -13.83 -4.25
CA SER A 73 12.90 -13.23 -5.36
C SER A 73 12.42 -11.80 -5.58
N PRO A 74 13.28 -10.78 -5.42
CA PRO A 74 12.94 -9.42 -5.81
C PRO A 74 12.88 -9.30 -7.34
N VAL A 75 11.95 -8.48 -7.82
CA VAL A 75 11.75 -8.18 -9.25
C VAL A 75 11.67 -6.66 -9.38
N GLY A 76 12.73 -6.06 -9.94
CA GLY A 76 12.80 -4.63 -10.20
C GLY A 76 11.97 -4.27 -11.43
N VAL A 77 11.11 -3.30 -11.29
CA VAL A 77 10.18 -2.84 -12.36
C VAL A 77 10.24 -1.32 -12.44
N TYR A 78 10.40 -0.80 -13.67
CA TYR A 78 10.24 0.63 -13.92
C TYR A 78 9.17 0.90 -14.97
N ASN A 79 9.42 0.51 -16.23
CA ASN A 79 8.56 0.85 -17.36
C ASN A 79 8.22 -0.33 -18.27
N ASN A 80 8.57 -1.56 -17.90
CA ASN A 80 8.40 -2.75 -18.71
C ASN A 80 7.65 -3.86 -17.94
N LEU A 81 6.39 -4.08 -18.28
CA LEU A 81 5.58 -5.19 -17.73
C LEU A 81 6.10 -6.57 -18.12
N GLY A 82 6.88 -6.67 -19.19
CA GLY A 82 7.49 -7.94 -19.62
C GLY A 82 8.40 -8.56 -18.56
N VAL A 83 9.06 -7.73 -17.74
CA VAL A 83 9.87 -8.20 -16.61
C VAL A 83 9.03 -9.01 -15.61
N ILE A 84 7.83 -8.52 -15.31
CA ILE A 84 6.88 -9.22 -14.44
C ILE A 84 6.44 -10.52 -15.12
N GLY A 85 6.03 -10.46 -16.40
CA GLY A 85 5.57 -11.62 -17.14
C GLY A 85 6.61 -12.74 -17.20
N ASN A 86 7.88 -12.40 -17.46
CA ASN A 86 8.99 -13.36 -17.46
C ASN A 86 9.18 -13.98 -16.06
N ALA A 87 9.19 -13.16 -15.01
CA ALA A 87 9.31 -13.67 -13.64
C ALA A 87 8.17 -14.63 -13.26
N LEU A 88 6.93 -14.34 -13.69
CA LEU A 88 5.78 -15.23 -13.47
C LEU A 88 5.95 -16.58 -14.17
N ILE A 89 6.46 -16.59 -15.43
CA ILE A 89 6.66 -17.81 -16.20
C ILE A 89 7.81 -18.65 -15.63
N GLU A 90 8.93 -18.03 -15.32
CA GLU A 90 10.15 -18.69 -14.88
C GLU A 90 10.06 -19.21 -13.46
N GLN A 91 9.57 -18.38 -12.53
CA GLN A 91 9.57 -18.69 -11.10
C GLN A 91 8.28 -19.32 -10.60
N LYS A 92 7.18 -19.17 -11.36
CA LYS A 92 5.84 -19.68 -11.02
C LYS A 92 5.49 -19.39 -9.55
N PRO A 93 5.48 -18.12 -9.13
CA PRO A 93 5.28 -17.76 -7.74
C PRO A 93 3.87 -18.11 -7.28
N HIS A 94 3.73 -18.40 -6.00
CA HIS A 94 2.41 -18.60 -5.39
C HIS A 94 1.71 -17.26 -5.16
N ILE A 95 2.48 -16.20 -4.94
CA ILE A 95 1.99 -14.85 -4.70
C ILE A 95 3.04 -13.81 -5.11
N ALA A 96 2.58 -12.68 -5.64
CA ALA A 96 3.35 -11.47 -5.84
C ALA A 96 3.14 -10.52 -4.64
N PHE A 97 4.20 -10.20 -3.91
CA PHE A 97 4.17 -9.16 -2.90
C PHE A 97 4.45 -7.82 -3.59
N ASN A 98 3.42 -6.98 -3.72
CA ASN A 98 3.50 -5.74 -4.47
C ASN A 98 3.90 -4.58 -3.55
N LEU A 99 5.07 -3.98 -3.82
CA LEU A 99 5.58 -2.76 -3.20
C LEU A 99 5.69 -1.60 -4.20
N LEU A 100 5.19 -1.79 -5.44
CA LEU A 100 5.24 -0.72 -6.44
C LEU A 100 4.24 0.38 -6.10
N GLU A 101 4.73 1.60 -6.07
CA GLU A 101 3.94 2.81 -5.82
C GLU A 101 3.73 3.63 -7.09
N GLU A 102 4.46 3.28 -8.16
CA GLU A 102 4.40 3.93 -9.47
C GLU A 102 4.73 2.94 -10.59
N PHE A 103 4.52 3.37 -11.84
CA PHE A 103 5.03 2.72 -13.03
C PHE A 103 5.42 3.80 -14.03
N HIS A 104 6.64 3.72 -14.57
CA HIS A 104 7.20 4.70 -15.51
C HIS A 104 7.24 6.14 -14.94
N GLY A 105 7.50 6.30 -13.64
CA GLY A 105 7.51 7.60 -12.95
C GLY A 105 6.13 8.21 -12.70
N TYR A 106 5.05 7.46 -12.95
CA TYR A 106 3.68 7.93 -12.74
C TYR A 106 2.95 7.13 -11.66
N PRO A 107 2.70 7.72 -10.48
CA PRO A 107 1.97 7.04 -9.38
C PRO A 107 0.58 6.54 -9.78
N LEU A 108 -0.10 7.23 -10.71
CA LEU A 108 -1.41 6.83 -11.20
C LEU A 108 -1.39 5.54 -12.04
N TYR A 109 -0.20 5.07 -12.43
CA TYR A 109 -0.06 3.85 -13.24
C TYR A 109 0.15 2.59 -12.42
N ASP A 110 0.28 2.67 -11.10
CA ASP A 110 0.41 1.51 -10.20
C ASP A 110 -0.76 0.53 -10.36
N GLN A 111 -1.98 1.04 -10.52
CA GLN A 111 -3.18 0.23 -10.75
C GLN A 111 -3.13 -0.59 -12.06
N HIS A 112 -2.35 -0.16 -13.06
CA HIS A 112 -2.18 -0.93 -14.30
C HIS A 112 -1.29 -2.15 -14.10
N VAL A 113 -0.28 -2.05 -13.22
CA VAL A 113 0.55 -3.20 -12.82
C VAL A 113 -0.32 -4.26 -12.13
N VAL A 114 -1.17 -3.83 -11.21
CA VAL A 114 -2.08 -4.75 -10.51
C VAL A 114 -3.12 -5.33 -11.48
N SER A 115 -3.62 -4.52 -12.43
CA SER A 115 -4.49 -5.03 -13.50
C SER A 115 -3.80 -6.11 -14.34
N TYR A 116 -2.51 -5.93 -14.64
CA TYR A 116 -1.72 -6.94 -15.36
C TYR A 116 -1.60 -8.24 -14.56
N LEU A 117 -1.35 -8.16 -13.24
CA LEU A 117 -1.34 -9.35 -12.37
C LEU A 117 -2.70 -10.08 -12.39
N GLU A 118 -3.82 -9.35 -12.37
CA GLU A 118 -5.16 -9.94 -12.48
C GLU A 118 -5.38 -10.64 -13.84
N LEU A 119 -4.94 -10.02 -14.93
CA LEU A 119 -5.01 -10.64 -16.26
C LEU A 119 -4.17 -11.94 -16.33
N MET A 120 -3.01 -11.95 -15.68
CA MET A 120 -2.16 -13.13 -15.55
C MET A 120 -2.68 -14.15 -14.51
N LYS A 121 -3.78 -13.86 -13.84
CA LYS A 121 -4.36 -14.68 -12.76
C LYS A 121 -3.37 -14.96 -11.62
N GLN A 122 -2.45 -14.02 -11.41
CA GLN A 122 -1.44 -14.12 -10.35
C GLN A 122 -2.00 -13.55 -9.04
N PRO A 123 -2.06 -14.33 -7.94
CA PRO A 123 -2.35 -13.79 -6.63
C PRO A 123 -1.33 -12.72 -6.21
N TYR A 124 -1.77 -11.66 -5.59
CA TYR A 124 -0.93 -10.55 -5.16
C TYR A 124 -1.39 -9.96 -3.82
N THR A 125 -0.54 -9.14 -3.19
CA THR A 125 -0.87 -8.38 -1.98
C THR A 125 -1.31 -6.97 -2.33
N GLY A 126 -2.14 -6.37 -1.46
CA GLY A 126 -2.61 -4.99 -1.61
C GLY A 126 -4.03 -4.89 -2.19
N CYS A 127 -4.38 -3.68 -2.62
CA CYS A 127 -5.68 -3.37 -3.19
C CYS A 127 -5.79 -3.86 -4.64
N ASN A 128 -7.01 -4.17 -5.06
CA ASN A 128 -7.30 -4.39 -6.48
C ASN A 128 -7.23 -3.06 -7.28
N PRO A 129 -7.22 -3.09 -8.62
CA PRO A 129 -7.07 -1.88 -9.44
C PRO A 129 -8.11 -0.80 -9.14
N ARG A 130 -9.37 -1.19 -8.88
CA ARG A 130 -10.43 -0.26 -8.50
C ARG A 130 -10.14 0.44 -7.18
N GLY A 131 -9.66 -0.32 -6.19
CA GLY A 131 -9.27 0.22 -4.90
C GLY A 131 -8.13 1.23 -5.03
N LEU A 132 -7.09 0.90 -5.79
CA LEU A 132 -5.97 1.80 -6.07
C LEU A 132 -6.44 3.09 -6.76
N THR A 133 -7.25 2.99 -7.81
CA THR A 133 -7.81 4.16 -8.52
C THR A 133 -8.57 5.10 -7.57
N ILE A 134 -9.39 4.55 -6.67
CA ILE A 134 -10.14 5.35 -5.70
C ILE A 134 -9.21 5.96 -4.65
N CYS A 135 -8.26 5.18 -4.14
CA CYS A 135 -7.35 5.64 -3.07
C CYS A 135 -6.37 6.72 -3.56
N ARG A 136 -5.95 6.66 -4.82
CA ARG A 136 -5.05 7.67 -5.41
C ARG A 136 -5.72 9.04 -5.56
N ASP A 137 -7.03 9.12 -5.73
CA ASP A 137 -7.76 10.39 -5.71
C ASP A 137 -8.35 10.64 -4.31
N LYS A 138 -7.63 11.46 -3.52
CA LYS A 138 -8.02 11.81 -2.15
C LYS A 138 -9.39 12.50 -2.06
N ALA A 139 -9.81 13.20 -3.12
CA ALA A 139 -11.12 13.83 -3.16
C ALA A 139 -12.22 12.80 -3.45
N LEU A 140 -12.01 11.94 -4.45
CA LEU A 140 -12.92 10.86 -4.78
C LEU A 140 -13.09 9.88 -3.61
N ALA A 141 -12.00 9.48 -2.97
CA ALA A 141 -12.04 8.62 -1.78
C ALA A 141 -12.91 9.23 -0.68
N LYS A 142 -12.76 10.54 -0.40
CA LYS A 142 -13.60 11.24 0.58
C LYS A 142 -15.07 11.30 0.15
N MET A 143 -15.38 11.51 -1.13
CA MET A 143 -16.75 11.50 -1.62
C MET A 143 -17.40 10.13 -1.43
N VAL A 144 -16.68 9.05 -1.72
CA VAL A 144 -17.16 7.67 -1.50
C VAL A 144 -17.42 7.42 -0.01
N LEU A 145 -16.47 7.79 0.86
CA LEU A 145 -16.64 7.64 2.31
C LEU A 145 -17.83 8.44 2.84
N ALA A 146 -18.02 9.68 2.37
CA ALA A 146 -19.16 10.51 2.74
C ALA A 146 -20.50 9.90 2.31
N TYR A 147 -20.57 9.33 1.10
CA TYR A 147 -21.76 8.61 0.62
C TYR A 147 -22.13 7.46 1.56
N HIS A 148 -21.15 6.72 2.07
CA HIS A 148 -21.33 5.65 3.04
C HIS A 148 -21.50 6.15 4.49
N ARG A 149 -21.69 7.46 4.69
CA ARG A 149 -21.87 8.09 6.02
C ARG A 149 -20.71 7.86 6.98
N ILE A 150 -19.53 7.62 6.46
CA ILE A 150 -18.29 7.56 7.24
C ILE A 150 -17.86 9.01 7.50
N HIS A 151 -17.58 9.32 8.77
CA HIS A 151 -17.15 10.67 9.14
C HIS A 151 -15.82 11.04 8.50
N ILE A 152 -15.79 12.16 7.80
CA ILE A 152 -14.60 12.70 7.15
C ILE A 152 -14.40 14.16 7.55
N PRO A 153 -13.16 14.67 7.60
CA PRO A 153 -12.90 16.09 7.74
C PRO A 153 -13.46 16.89 6.57
N ALA A 154 -13.95 18.10 6.83
CA ALA A 154 -14.36 19.02 5.78
C ALA A 154 -13.18 19.27 4.82
N PHE A 155 -13.44 19.28 3.52
CA PHE A 155 -12.42 19.49 2.50
C PHE A 155 -12.92 20.36 1.34
N ALA A 156 -12.00 20.87 0.56
CA ALA A 156 -12.25 21.49 -0.73
C ALA A 156 -11.09 21.17 -1.68
N VAL A 157 -11.44 21.07 -2.97
CA VAL A 157 -10.48 20.86 -4.05
C VAL A 157 -10.24 22.19 -4.75
N PHE A 158 -8.98 22.51 -4.98
CA PHE A 158 -8.56 23.70 -5.73
C PHE A 158 -7.78 23.23 -6.96
N HIS A 159 -8.24 23.67 -8.13
CA HIS A 159 -7.56 23.35 -9.38
C HIS A 159 -6.31 24.25 -9.58
N MET A 160 -5.30 23.67 -10.18
CA MET A 160 -4.09 24.39 -10.57
C MET A 160 -4.45 25.63 -11.44
N ASN A 161 -3.69 26.70 -11.30
CA ASN A 161 -3.86 27.94 -12.04
C ASN A 161 -5.21 28.66 -11.83
N ARG A 162 -5.97 28.32 -10.81
CA ARG A 162 -7.17 29.05 -10.42
C ARG A 162 -6.98 29.79 -9.10
N LYS A 163 -7.62 30.97 -8.97
CA LYS A 163 -7.61 31.73 -7.72
C LYS A 163 -8.24 30.91 -6.59
N VAL A 164 -7.50 30.70 -5.53
CA VAL A 164 -7.97 29.98 -4.35
C VAL A 164 -8.94 30.87 -3.56
N LYS A 165 -10.18 30.41 -3.38
CA LYS A 165 -11.16 31.02 -2.51
C LYS A 165 -11.57 30.03 -1.44
N ARG A 166 -11.06 30.20 -0.23
CA ARG A 166 -11.37 29.31 0.90
C ARG A 166 -12.85 29.39 1.31
N SER A 167 -13.51 28.26 1.39
CA SER A 167 -14.86 28.18 1.94
C SER A 167 -14.85 28.47 3.44
N LYS A 168 -15.88 29.19 3.95
CA LYS A 168 -16.09 29.42 5.40
C LYS A 168 -16.23 28.14 6.22
N ARG A 169 -16.56 27.00 5.58
CA ARG A 169 -16.63 25.67 6.24
C ARG A 169 -15.27 25.14 6.64
N LEU A 170 -14.19 25.59 5.99
CA LEU A 170 -12.83 25.19 6.30
C LEU A 170 -12.27 26.09 7.38
N LYS A 171 -12.15 25.56 8.61
CA LYS A 171 -11.59 26.26 9.77
C LYS A 171 -10.13 25.88 9.97
N PHE A 172 -9.31 26.84 10.43
CA PHE A 172 -7.91 26.54 10.79
C PHE A 172 -7.83 25.70 12.08
N PRO A 173 -6.78 24.85 12.21
CA PRO A 173 -5.69 24.62 11.26
C PRO A 173 -6.12 23.81 10.05
N LEU A 174 -5.48 24.03 8.88
CA LEU A 174 -5.76 23.34 7.63
C LEU A 174 -4.52 22.61 7.13
N LEU A 175 -4.73 21.43 6.56
CA LEU A 175 -3.71 20.65 5.87
C LEU A 175 -3.96 20.74 4.36
N VAL A 176 -2.92 21.12 3.61
CA VAL A 176 -2.94 21.13 2.14
C VAL A 176 -2.16 19.92 1.65
N LYS A 177 -2.75 19.17 0.73
CA LYS A 177 -2.13 17.97 0.13
C LYS A 177 -2.35 17.97 -1.38
N SER A 178 -1.43 17.38 -2.13
CA SER A 178 -1.70 16.93 -3.49
C SER A 178 -2.89 15.96 -3.52
N ILE A 179 -3.69 15.97 -4.59
CA ILE A 179 -4.84 15.08 -4.74
C ILE A 179 -4.37 13.65 -4.99
N SER A 180 -3.41 13.47 -5.89
CA SER A 180 -2.98 12.17 -6.42
C SER A 180 -1.59 11.72 -5.98
N GLU A 181 -0.72 12.63 -5.57
CA GLU A 181 0.63 12.31 -5.12
C GLU A 181 0.66 11.98 -3.63
N GLU A 182 1.64 11.22 -3.23
CA GLU A 182 1.96 11.00 -1.83
C GLU A 182 2.57 12.28 -1.26
N GLY A 183 2.10 12.72 -0.08
CA GLY A 183 2.53 13.96 0.56
C GLY A 183 3.42 13.72 1.76
#